data_8c6442929506be0a2fc9cea595ddfc7e
#
_entry.id   8c6442929506be0a2fc9cea595ddfc7e
#
_cell.length_a   1.000
_cell.length_b   1.000
_cell.length_c   1.000
_cell.angle_alpha   90.00
_cell.angle_beta   90.00
_cell.angle_gamma   90.00
#
_symmetry.space_group_name_H-M   'P 1'
#
loop_
_entity.id
_entity.type
_entity.pdbx_description
1 polymer ?
#
loop_
_entity_poly.entity_id
_entity_poly.type
_entity_poly.pdbx_seq_one_letter_code
_entity_poly.pdbx_strand_id
1 'polypeptide(L)'
;MTTFMHLDLGTKPVDHHSFFLCANPKGAHVHHSSFEVHDFDAQQLGHKWLVQKGYRPAWGIGRHVLGSQIFDYWWDVSGNMMEHYADGDLVNQDTPVGYVKAGGDSLAIWGPDVPTTFLE
;
A
#
# COMPACT_ATOMS: atom_id res chain seq x y z
N MET A 1 3.31 -11.97 12.00
CA MET A 1 1.84 -11.87 11.80
C MET A 1 1.54 -10.46 11.32
N THR A 2 0.69 -10.36 10.33
CA THR A 2 0.26 -9.08 9.74
C THR A 2 -1.26 -9.04 9.74
N THR A 3 -1.84 -7.89 10.03
CA THR A 3 -3.29 -7.71 10.07
C THR A 3 -3.67 -6.42 9.33
N PHE A 4 -4.60 -6.54 8.38
CA PHE A 4 -5.21 -5.43 7.67
C PHE A 4 -6.60 -5.19 8.27
N MET A 5 -6.90 -3.96 8.61
CA MET A 5 -8.16 -3.59 9.26
C MET A 5 -8.86 -2.48 8.47
N HIS A 6 -10.16 -2.63 8.27
CA HIS A 6 -10.99 -1.63 7.63
C HIS A 6 -11.97 -0.98 8.61
N LEU A 7 -12.55 0.15 8.22
CA LEU A 7 -13.60 0.80 9.01
C LEU A 7 -14.88 -0.04 8.91
N ASP A 8 -15.59 -0.17 10.02
CA ASP A 8 -16.94 -0.74 10.04
C ASP A 8 -17.96 0.37 9.87
N LEU A 9 -18.44 0.55 8.66
CA LEU A 9 -19.55 1.46 8.32
C LEU A 9 -20.80 0.68 7.87
N GLY A 10 -21.01 -0.50 8.43
CA GLY A 10 -22.13 -1.36 8.11
C GLY A 10 -22.01 -1.89 6.68
N THR A 11 -23.09 -1.76 5.90
CA THR A 11 -23.14 -2.22 4.50
C THR A 11 -22.46 -1.24 3.52
N LYS A 12 -22.09 -0.04 3.98
CA LYS A 12 -21.41 0.94 3.13
C LYS A 12 -20.03 0.45 2.75
N PRO A 13 -19.68 0.42 1.45
CA PRO A 13 -18.34 0.04 1.01
C PRO A 13 -17.27 1.01 1.55
N VAL A 14 -16.15 0.43 2.00
CA VAL A 14 -14.96 1.15 2.47
C VAL A 14 -13.73 0.50 1.87
N ASP A 15 -12.59 1.18 1.94
CA ASP A 15 -11.31 0.62 1.49
C ASP A 15 -10.99 -0.70 2.20
N HIS A 16 -10.34 -1.61 1.49
CA HIS A 16 -9.89 -2.90 2.01
C HIS A 16 -9.20 -2.76 3.36
N HIS A 17 -8.39 -1.74 3.54
CA HIS A 17 -7.83 -1.42 4.84
C HIS A 17 -7.54 0.07 4.98
N SER A 18 -7.75 0.57 6.20
CA SER A 18 -7.38 1.92 6.63
C SER A 18 -6.26 1.89 7.66
N PHE A 19 -6.00 0.73 8.24
CA PHE A 19 -4.96 0.53 9.23
C PHE A 19 -4.31 -0.85 9.07
N PHE A 20 -3.01 -0.90 9.25
CA PHE A 20 -2.19 -2.08 9.07
C PHE A 20 -1.28 -2.26 10.27
N LEU A 21 -1.20 -3.48 10.79
CA LEU A 21 -0.25 -3.87 11.83
C LEU A 21 0.61 -5.03 11.36
N CYS A 22 1.91 -4.89 11.55
CA CYS A 22 2.86 -5.97 11.31
C CYS A 22 3.78 -6.13 12.52
N ALA A 23 3.97 -7.37 12.96
CA ALA A 23 4.94 -7.65 14.02
C ALA A 23 6.36 -7.38 13.51
N ASN A 24 7.10 -6.53 14.23
CA ASN A 24 8.48 -6.19 13.91
C ASN A 24 9.39 -6.43 15.12
N PRO A 25 10.36 -7.35 15.04
CA PRO A 25 11.27 -7.63 16.14
C PRO A 25 12.24 -6.47 16.45
N LYS A 26 12.40 -5.53 15.52
CA LYS A 26 13.29 -4.37 15.69
C LYS A 26 12.64 -3.19 16.44
N GLY A 27 11.37 -3.32 16.81
CA GLY A 27 10.62 -2.30 17.54
C GLY A 27 9.51 -1.65 16.73
N ALA A 28 8.69 -0.87 17.44
CA ALA A 28 7.53 -0.21 16.82
C ALA A 28 7.95 1.06 16.07
N HIS A 29 7.44 1.21 14.87
CA HIS A 29 7.58 2.42 14.06
C HIS A 29 6.46 2.51 13.03
N VAL A 30 6.24 3.69 12.47
CA VAL A 30 5.35 3.87 11.32
C VAL A 30 6.08 3.38 10.07
N HIS A 31 5.51 2.38 9.38
CA HIS A 31 6.09 1.87 8.14
C HIS A 31 5.85 2.86 6.99
N HIS A 32 4.60 3.23 6.77
CA HIS A 32 4.24 4.22 5.77
C HIS A 32 2.86 4.84 6.06
N SER A 33 2.56 5.93 5.36
CA SER A 33 1.24 6.54 5.29
C SER A 33 0.78 6.54 3.84
N SER A 34 -0.52 6.29 3.62
CA SER A 34 -1.09 6.09 2.29
C SER A 34 -2.12 7.15 1.96
N PHE A 35 -2.14 7.60 0.70
CA PHE A 35 -3.07 8.60 0.17
C PHE A 35 -3.64 8.10 -1.15
N GLU A 36 -4.96 8.06 -1.24
CA GLU A 36 -5.62 7.69 -2.48
C GLU A 36 -5.49 8.81 -3.50
N VAL A 37 -5.15 8.45 -4.74
CA VAL A 37 -5.21 9.34 -5.90
C VAL A 37 -6.40 8.97 -6.78
N HIS A 38 -6.80 9.86 -7.68
CA HIS A 38 -8.06 9.73 -8.42
C HIS A 38 -8.18 8.42 -9.20
N ASP A 39 -7.13 8.06 -9.95
CA ASP A 39 -7.08 6.85 -10.77
C ASP A 39 -5.62 6.50 -11.15
N PHE A 40 -5.47 5.43 -11.93
CA PHE A 40 -4.17 4.97 -12.39
C PHE A 40 -3.48 6.00 -13.31
N ASP A 41 -4.21 6.71 -14.16
CA ASP A 41 -3.63 7.75 -15.01
C ASP A 41 -3.04 8.88 -14.16
N ALA A 42 -3.78 9.38 -13.18
CA ALA A 42 -3.31 10.38 -12.24
C ALA A 42 -2.08 9.89 -11.45
N GLN A 43 -2.08 8.63 -11.05
CA GLN A 43 -0.95 8.00 -10.35
C GLN A 43 0.31 7.98 -11.21
N GLN A 44 0.21 7.61 -12.48
CA GLN A 44 1.35 7.60 -13.41
C GLN A 44 1.87 9.01 -13.69
N LEU A 45 0.98 9.98 -13.87
CA LEU A 45 1.36 11.38 -14.05
C LEU A 45 2.09 11.92 -12.81
N GLY A 46 1.59 11.61 -11.62
CA GLY A 46 2.23 11.96 -10.35
C GLY A 46 3.60 11.32 -10.20
N HIS A 47 3.72 10.04 -10.52
CA HIS A 47 5.00 9.31 -10.52
C HIS A 47 6.04 10.01 -11.41
N LYS A 48 5.67 10.30 -12.65
CA LYS A 48 6.54 11.02 -13.58
C LYS A 48 6.97 12.38 -13.04
N TRP A 49 6.03 13.12 -12.46
CA TRP A 49 6.31 14.43 -11.86
C TRP A 49 7.30 14.33 -10.70
N LEU A 50 7.13 13.35 -9.80
CA LEU A 50 8.03 13.12 -8.67
C LEU A 50 9.44 12.76 -9.13
N VAL A 51 9.57 11.91 -10.17
CA VAL A 51 10.86 11.61 -10.80
C VAL A 51 11.52 12.89 -11.33
N GLN A 52 10.78 13.71 -12.08
CA GLN A 52 11.29 14.96 -12.65
C GLN A 52 11.74 15.97 -11.58
N LYS A 53 11.10 15.94 -10.41
CA LYS A 53 11.45 16.81 -9.28
C LYS A 53 12.58 16.26 -8.40
N GLY A 54 13.09 15.07 -8.71
CA GLY A 54 14.22 14.48 -8.00
C GLY A 54 13.86 13.81 -6.67
N TYR A 55 12.59 13.50 -6.42
CA TYR A 55 12.19 12.71 -5.27
C TYR A 55 12.67 11.26 -5.40
N ARG A 56 12.90 10.61 -4.26
CA ARG A 56 13.44 9.26 -4.21
C ARG A 56 12.30 8.22 -4.17
N PRO A 57 12.19 7.35 -5.21
CA PRO A 57 11.23 6.27 -5.19
C PRO A 57 11.63 5.19 -4.17
N ALA A 58 10.64 4.56 -3.54
CA ALA A 58 10.85 3.42 -2.67
C ALA A 58 10.47 2.11 -3.36
N TRP A 59 9.25 2.02 -3.90
CA TRP A 59 8.78 0.83 -4.61
C TRP A 59 7.50 1.15 -5.39
N GLY A 60 7.47 0.83 -6.67
CA GLY A 60 6.30 1.04 -7.54
C GLY A 60 6.71 1.43 -8.96
N ILE A 61 5.75 1.55 -9.82
CA ILE A 61 4.30 1.31 -9.64
C ILE A 61 4.05 -0.19 -9.77
N GLY A 62 3.15 -0.73 -8.97
CA GLY A 62 2.72 -2.12 -9.01
C GLY A 62 1.31 -2.31 -8.47
N ARG A 63 0.80 -3.55 -8.50
CA ARG A 63 -0.50 -3.89 -7.91
C ARG A 63 -0.33 -4.92 -6.81
N HIS A 64 -0.88 -4.62 -5.63
CA HIS A 64 -0.89 -5.55 -4.51
C HIS A 64 -1.79 -6.77 -4.75
N VAL A 65 -1.40 -7.90 -4.18
CA VAL A 65 -2.27 -9.09 -4.10
C VAL A 65 -3.39 -8.82 -3.09
N LEU A 66 -3.05 -8.38 -1.88
CA LEU A 66 -4.02 -8.10 -0.82
C LEU A 66 -4.58 -6.69 -0.97
N GLY A 67 -5.90 -6.59 -1.17
CA GLY A 67 -6.59 -5.32 -1.36
C GLY A 67 -6.55 -4.77 -2.78
N SER A 68 -5.77 -5.38 -3.67
CA SER A 68 -5.68 -5.03 -5.10
C SER A 68 -5.26 -3.58 -5.40
N GLN A 69 -4.82 -2.80 -4.42
CA GLN A 69 -4.40 -1.42 -4.67
C GLN A 69 -3.25 -1.37 -5.68
N ILE A 70 -3.33 -0.48 -6.64
CA ILE A 70 -2.18 -0.07 -7.44
C ILE A 70 -1.35 0.85 -6.54
N PHE A 71 -0.12 0.49 -6.27
CA PHE A 71 0.74 1.16 -5.29
C PHE A 71 1.88 1.92 -5.94
N ASP A 72 2.32 2.98 -5.26
CA ASP A 72 3.50 3.77 -5.62
C ASP A 72 4.09 4.39 -4.35
N TYR A 73 5.19 3.81 -3.86
CA TYR A 73 5.84 4.23 -2.61
C TYR A 73 7.00 5.16 -2.86
N TRP A 74 7.07 6.22 -2.07
CA TRP A 74 8.07 7.28 -2.16
C TRP A 74 8.63 7.64 -0.80
N TRP A 75 9.87 8.14 -0.77
CA TRP A 75 10.42 8.76 0.42
C TRP A 75 10.12 10.26 0.40
N ASP A 76 9.57 10.80 1.50
CA ASP A 76 9.41 12.23 1.68
C ASP A 76 10.74 12.90 2.05
N VAL A 77 10.74 14.23 2.15
CA VAL A 77 11.94 15.01 2.48
C VAL A 77 12.46 14.77 3.90
N SER A 78 11.64 14.22 4.77
CA SER A 78 11.98 13.89 6.15
C SER A 78 12.39 12.42 6.35
N GLY A 79 12.38 11.62 5.26
CA GLY A 79 12.73 10.20 5.31
C GLY A 79 11.59 9.27 5.69
N ASN A 80 10.34 9.75 5.66
CA ASN A 80 9.16 8.90 5.85
C ASN A 80 8.72 8.29 4.53
N MET A 81 8.22 7.06 4.59
CA MET A 81 7.65 6.40 3.41
C MET A 81 6.20 6.81 3.23
N MET A 82 5.86 7.25 2.01
CA MET A 82 4.53 7.66 1.60
C MET A 82 4.08 6.79 0.44
N GLU A 83 2.81 6.42 0.44
CA GLU A 83 2.21 5.66 -0.67
C GLU A 83 1.11 6.48 -1.34
N HIS A 84 1.15 6.55 -2.66
CA HIS A 84 -0.01 6.88 -3.49
C HIS A 84 -0.65 5.58 -3.96
N TYR A 85 -1.97 5.43 -3.80
CA TYR A 85 -2.67 4.24 -4.28
C TYR A 85 -3.93 4.60 -5.05
N ALA A 86 -4.36 3.68 -5.90
CA ALA A 86 -5.58 3.78 -6.68
C ALA A 86 -6.20 2.40 -6.89
N ASP A 87 -7.49 2.38 -7.26
CA ASP A 87 -8.20 1.20 -7.76
C ASP A 87 -8.11 -0.03 -6.83
N GLY A 88 -8.28 0.19 -5.53
CA GLY A 88 -8.29 -0.88 -4.54
C GLY A 88 -9.66 -1.54 -4.38
N ASP A 89 -9.65 -2.73 -3.76
CA ASP A 89 -10.88 -3.43 -3.39
C ASP A 89 -11.67 -2.64 -2.36
N LEU A 90 -12.99 -2.70 -2.47
CA LEU A 90 -13.91 -2.20 -1.46
C LEU A 90 -14.51 -3.38 -0.68
N VAL A 91 -14.66 -3.19 0.61
CA VAL A 91 -15.19 -4.18 1.55
C VAL A 91 -16.25 -3.56 2.47
N ASN A 92 -17.03 -4.38 3.14
CA ASN A 92 -18.01 -3.96 4.15
C ASN A 92 -18.13 -5.00 5.26
N GLN A 93 -19.11 -4.82 6.17
CA GLN A 93 -19.34 -5.75 7.27
C GLN A 93 -19.60 -7.21 6.84
N ASP A 94 -20.08 -7.42 5.62
CA ASP A 94 -20.42 -8.75 5.10
C ASP A 94 -19.24 -9.43 4.40
N THR A 95 -18.14 -8.72 4.20
CA THR A 95 -16.94 -9.26 3.56
C THR A 95 -16.26 -10.26 4.50
N PRO A 96 -16.06 -11.51 4.09
CA PRO A 96 -15.41 -12.51 4.94
C PRO A 96 -13.96 -12.12 5.26
N VAL A 97 -13.51 -12.46 6.48
CA VAL A 97 -12.10 -12.30 6.85
C VAL A 97 -11.26 -13.29 6.05
N GLY A 98 -10.29 -12.77 5.29
CA GLY A 98 -9.38 -13.57 4.51
C GLY A 98 -8.11 -13.94 5.28
N TYR A 99 -7.53 -15.09 4.97
CA TYR A 99 -6.25 -15.56 5.51
C TYR A 99 -5.34 -15.97 4.37
N VAL A 100 -4.15 -15.40 4.32
CA VAL A 100 -3.17 -15.65 3.26
C VAL A 100 -1.82 -15.99 3.89
N LYS A 101 -1.12 -16.95 3.30
CA LYS A 101 0.24 -17.27 3.73
C LYS A 101 1.18 -16.11 3.39
N ALA A 102 1.95 -15.65 4.37
CA ALA A 102 2.96 -14.63 4.15
C ALA A 102 4.11 -15.16 3.28
N GLY A 103 4.58 -14.32 2.35
CA GLY A 103 5.71 -14.63 1.47
C GLY A 103 5.98 -13.46 0.52
N GLY A 104 7.16 -13.39 -0.06
CA GLY A 104 7.54 -12.34 -1.02
C GLY A 104 6.59 -12.27 -2.22
N ASP A 105 6.17 -13.45 -2.72
CA ASP A 105 5.25 -13.55 -3.87
C ASP A 105 3.82 -13.10 -3.56
N SER A 106 3.48 -12.87 -2.28
CA SER A 106 2.16 -12.41 -1.86
C SER A 106 2.00 -10.89 -1.85
N LEU A 107 3.05 -10.13 -2.15
CA LEU A 107 3.03 -8.67 -2.03
C LEU A 107 2.56 -7.96 -3.30
N ALA A 108 2.85 -8.49 -4.48
CA ALA A 108 2.46 -7.87 -5.74
C ALA A 108 2.04 -8.90 -6.80
N ILE A 109 1.00 -8.56 -7.56
CA ILE A 109 0.56 -9.32 -8.75
C ILE A 109 1.47 -8.98 -9.93
N TRP A 110 1.79 -7.70 -10.08
CA TRP A 110 2.71 -7.18 -11.08
C TRP A 110 3.39 -5.92 -10.54
N GLY A 111 4.52 -5.57 -11.13
CA GLY A 111 5.32 -4.40 -10.76
C GLY A 111 6.78 -4.76 -10.54
N PRO A 112 7.58 -3.80 -10.09
CA PRO A 112 8.99 -4.05 -9.76
C PRO A 112 9.13 -5.05 -8.60
N ASP A 113 10.27 -5.72 -8.55
CA ASP A 113 10.61 -6.59 -7.42
C ASP A 113 10.59 -5.83 -6.10
N VAL A 114 10.15 -6.48 -5.04
CA VAL A 114 10.12 -5.90 -3.70
C VAL A 114 11.55 -5.57 -3.25
N PRO A 115 11.87 -4.33 -2.91
CA PRO A 115 13.18 -4.01 -2.37
C PRO A 115 13.45 -4.76 -1.06
N THR A 116 14.67 -5.21 -0.86
CA THR A 116 15.05 -5.97 0.36
C THR A 116 14.84 -5.19 1.64
N THR A 117 14.86 -3.87 1.56
CA THR A 117 14.67 -2.94 2.68
C THR A 117 13.22 -2.53 2.90
N PHE A 118 12.29 -2.94 2.04
CA PHE A 118 10.91 -2.46 2.09
C PHE A 118 10.19 -2.82 3.40
N LEU A 119 10.44 -4.01 3.94
CA LEU A 119 9.80 -4.49 5.17
C LEU A 119 10.60 -4.20 6.46
N GLU A 120 11.62 -3.40 6.37
CA GLU A 120 12.45 -3.04 7.53
C GLU A 120 11.81 -2.02 8.48
#